data_33bb2683f1c0d3a42682935a639f8756
#
_entry.id   33bb2683f1c0d3a42682935a639f8756
#
_cell.length_a   1.000
_cell.length_b   1.000
_cell.length_c   1.000
_cell.angle_alpha   90.00
_cell.angle_beta   90.00
_cell.angle_gamma   90.00
#
_symmetry.space_group_name_H-M   'P 1'
#
loop_
_entity.id
_entity.type
_entity.pdbx_description
1 polymer ?
#
loop_
_entity_poly.entity_id
_entity_poly.type
_entity_poly.pdbx_seq_one_letter_code
_entity_poly.pdbx_strand_id
1 'polypeptide(L)'
;SLDRERLRRRAARLGLGWGELRVGGHTAWETGQRMDGARAALAAVRAARQQGVVAGGGQALNALADALPHALRDEFPDMALPVRRAALDAVTSGCRVVAAQIARNAGVEVASLSIPDDVVDPLSTTLAIVRRAFSVAATLLTIEVLIC
;
A
#
# COMPACT_ATOMS: atom_id res chain seq x y z
N SER A 1 -13.90 16.25 5.02
CA SER A 1 -14.33 17.65 4.99
C SER A 1 -13.36 18.48 5.83
N LEU A 2 -13.07 19.69 5.38
CA LEU A 2 -12.15 20.66 6.02
C LEU A 2 -12.51 20.94 7.49
N ASP A 3 -13.78 20.92 7.82
CA ASP A 3 -14.26 21.19 9.19
C ASP A 3 -13.90 20.07 10.16
N ARG A 4 -13.94 18.82 9.72
CA ARG A 4 -13.53 17.66 10.53
C ARG A 4 -12.02 17.72 10.86
N GLU A 5 -11.22 18.17 9.91
CA GLU A 5 -9.78 18.38 10.10
C GLU A 5 -9.50 19.50 11.10
N ARG A 6 -10.21 20.64 10.98
CA ARG A 6 -10.09 21.77 11.92
C ARG A 6 -10.52 21.38 13.35
N LEU A 7 -11.60 20.63 13.49
CA LEU A 7 -12.07 20.15 14.81
C LEU A 7 -11.07 19.19 15.44
N ARG A 8 -10.49 18.26 14.66
CA ARG A 8 -9.43 17.36 15.14
C ARG A 8 -8.19 18.12 15.61
N ARG A 9 -7.76 19.13 14.87
CA ARG A 9 -6.62 19.99 15.27
C ARG A 9 -6.92 20.78 16.55
N ARG A 10 -8.13 21.28 16.71
CA ARG A 10 -8.54 21.97 17.95
C ARG A 10 -8.61 21.00 19.13
N ALA A 11 -9.18 19.83 18.97
CA ALA A 11 -9.23 18.80 20.00
C ALA A 11 -7.82 18.35 20.43
N ALA A 12 -6.91 18.18 19.46
CA ALA A 12 -5.52 17.84 19.76
C ALA A 12 -4.79 18.93 20.56
N ARG A 13 -5.11 20.20 20.33
CA ARG A 13 -4.54 21.33 21.11
C ARG A 13 -5.08 21.41 22.54
N LEU A 14 -6.29 20.91 22.79
CA LEU A 14 -6.93 20.99 24.08
C LEU A 14 -6.62 19.81 25.02
N GLY A 15 -6.27 18.65 24.46
CA GLY A 15 -6.15 17.42 25.26
C GLY A 15 -4.82 16.71 25.25
N LEU A 16 -3.94 17.00 24.29
CA LEU A 16 -2.66 16.30 24.12
C LEU A 16 -1.59 17.35 23.77
N GLY A 17 -0.41 17.23 24.37
CA GLY A 17 0.74 18.05 24.02
C GLY A 17 0.99 18.05 22.50
N TRP A 18 1.54 19.12 22.01
CA TRP A 18 2.01 19.20 20.62
C TRP A 18 3.53 19.06 20.59
N GLY A 19 4.04 18.47 19.53
CA GLY A 19 5.49 18.37 19.26
C GLY A 19 5.83 19.08 17.96
N GLU A 20 6.99 19.71 17.93
CA GLU A 20 7.58 20.34 16.75
C GLU A 20 8.77 19.51 16.27
N LEU A 21 8.69 19.03 15.02
CA LEU A 21 9.80 18.38 14.35
C LEU A 21 10.47 19.38 13.40
N ARG A 22 11.68 19.81 13.71
CA ARG A 22 12.48 20.69 12.87
C ARG A 22 13.30 19.84 11.91
N VAL A 23 13.11 20.06 10.62
CA VAL A 23 13.80 19.34 9.56
C VAL A 23 14.69 20.31 8.81
N GLY A 24 15.97 19.98 8.67
CA GLY A 24 16.95 20.77 7.93
C GLY A 24 17.77 19.90 6.99
N GLY A 25 18.51 20.53 6.09
CA GLY A 25 19.46 19.91 5.16
C GLY A 25 20.47 20.94 4.67
N HIS A 26 21.52 20.48 3.97
CA HIS A 26 22.55 21.35 3.43
C HIS A 26 22.05 22.18 2.23
N THR A 27 21.00 21.72 1.57
CA THR A 27 20.36 22.41 0.44
C THR A 27 18.85 22.53 0.63
N ALA A 28 18.21 23.45 -0.06
CA ALA A 28 16.76 23.60 -0.06
C ALA A 28 16.07 22.35 -0.60
N TRP A 29 16.65 21.69 -1.61
CA TRP A 29 16.15 20.44 -2.17
C TRP A 29 16.20 19.29 -1.15
N GLU A 30 17.32 19.12 -0.48
CA GLU A 30 17.48 18.10 0.57
C GLU A 30 16.51 18.33 1.73
N THR A 31 16.35 19.59 2.15
CA THR A 31 15.37 19.96 3.19
C THR A 31 13.96 19.59 2.76
N GLY A 32 13.59 19.86 1.50
CA GLY A 32 12.30 19.47 0.93
C GLY A 32 12.08 17.95 0.97
N GLN A 33 13.02 17.17 0.49
CA GLN A 33 12.97 15.70 0.51
C GLN A 33 12.80 15.14 1.92
N ARG A 34 13.59 15.64 2.88
CA ARG A 34 13.49 15.22 4.28
C ARG A 34 12.14 15.61 4.91
N MET A 35 11.62 16.78 4.57
CA MET A 35 10.31 17.23 5.06
C MET A 35 9.18 16.34 4.51
N ASP A 36 9.22 15.97 3.25
CA ASP A 36 8.23 15.09 2.63
C ASP A 36 8.31 13.67 3.22
N GLY A 37 9.52 13.16 3.47
CA GLY A 37 9.72 11.91 4.19
C GLY A 37 9.14 11.95 5.62
N ALA A 38 9.37 13.01 6.36
CA ALA A 38 8.81 13.18 7.70
C ALA A 38 7.28 13.26 7.70
N ARG A 39 6.69 13.96 6.72
CA ARG A 39 5.23 14.02 6.53
C ARG A 39 4.64 12.65 6.19
N ALA A 40 5.30 11.91 5.30
CA ALA A 40 4.87 10.56 4.93
C ALA A 40 4.93 9.60 6.13
N ALA A 41 6.02 9.62 6.89
CA ALA A 41 6.18 8.82 8.11
C ALA A 41 5.08 9.14 9.14
N LEU A 42 4.80 10.42 9.37
CA LEU A 42 3.74 10.85 10.29
C LEU A 42 2.34 10.39 9.82
N ALA A 43 2.09 10.44 8.51
CA ALA A 43 0.84 9.94 7.93
C ALA A 43 0.72 8.43 8.11
N ALA A 44 1.79 7.67 7.89
CA ALA A 44 1.83 6.22 8.08
C ALA A 44 1.55 5.83 9.53
N VAL A 45 2.20 6.47 10.51
CA VAL A 45 1.96 6.22 11.94
C VAL A 45 0.51 6.53 12.33
N ARG A 46 -0.07 7.62 11.81
CA ARG A 46 -1.48 7.96 12.07
C ARG A 46 -2.43 6.92 11.48
N ALA A 47 -2.16 6.46 10.26
CA ALA A 47 -2.94 5.42 9.60
C ALA A 47 -2.86 4.09 10.37
N ALA A 48 -1.66 3.68 10.78
CA ALA A 48 -1.42 2.49 11.58
C ALA A 48 -2.18 2.52 12.92
N ARG A 49 -2.18 3.67 13.61
CA ARG A 49 -2.94 3.84 14.86
C ARG A 49 -4.46 3.76 14.69
N GLN A 50 -4.97 4.11 13.53
CA GLN A 50 -6.42 4.15 13.27
C GLN A 50 -6.98 2.81 12.83
N GLN A 51 -6.25 2.06 12.03
CA GLN A 51 -6.74 0.85 11.36
C GLN A 51 -5.85 -0.38 11.55
N GLY A 52 -4.76 -0.25 12.32
CA GLY A 52 -3.81 -1.33 12.53
C GLY A 52 -2.78 -1.46 11.41
N VAL A 53 -2.00 -2.51 11.52
CA VAL A 53 -0.87 -2.83 10.63
C VAL A 53 -0.99 -4.22 10.05
N VAL A 54 -0.28 -4.46 8.96
CA VAL A 54 -0.09 -5.77 8.33
C VAL A 54 1.41 -6.00 8.13
N ALA A 55 1.81 -7.23 7.85
CA ALA A 55 3.19 -7.56 7.51
C ALA A 55 3.64 -6.74 6.29
N GLY A 56 4.77 -6.05 6.43
CA GLY A 56 5.29 -5.11 5.44
C GLY A 56 6.10 -5.78 4.34
N GLY A 57 6.72 -4.95 3.49
CA GLY A 57 7.60 -5.43 2.44
C GLY A 57 6.95 -6.32 1.38
N GLY A 58 5.64 -6.22 1.21
CA GLY A 58 4.87 -7.05 0.28
C GLY A 58 4.43 -8.41 0.84
N GLN A 59 4.77 -8.75 2.09
CA GLN A 59 4.39 -10.04 2.69
C GLN A 59 2.86 -10.18 2.80
N ALA A 60 2.15 -9.12 3.22
CA ALA A 60 0.69 -9.14 3.29
C ALA A 60 0.05 -9.34 1.91
N LEU A 61 0.64 -8.80 0.84
CA LEU A 61 0.18 -9.01 -0.52
C LEU A 61 0.44 -10.44 -1.02
N ASN A 62 1.58 -11.04 -0.64
CA ASN A 62 1.85 -12.45 -0.92
C ASN A 62 0.83 -13.35 -0.21
N ALA A 63 0.57 -13.12 1.08
CA ALA A 63 -0.45 -13.86 1.82
C ALA A 63 -1.85 -13.70 1.21
N LEU A 64 -2.18 -12.50 0.71
CA LEU A 64 -3.41 -12.26 -0.02
C LEU A 64 -3.45 -13.08 -1.32
N ALA A 65 -2.35 -13.10 -2.10
CA ALA A 65 -2.26 -13.90 -3.33
C ALA A 65 -2.49 -15.40 -3.07
N ASP A 66 -2.00 -15.91 -1.95
CA ASP A 66 -2.16 -17.32 -1.57
C ASP A 66 -3.59 -17.64 -1.09
N ALA A 67 -4.25 -16.69 -0.43
CA ALA A 67 -5.61 -16.85 0.09
C ALA A 67 -6.71 -16.67 -0.98
N LEU A 68 -6.49 -15.83 -1.99
CA LEU A 68 -7.50 -15.46 -3.01
C LEU A 68 -8.13 -16.65 -3.74
N PRO A 69 -7.38 -17.66 -4.22
CA PRO A 69 -7.96 -18.80 -4.92
C PRO A 69 -8.97 -19.59 -4.07
N HIS A 70 -8.73 -19.65 -2.75
CA HIS A 70 -9.63 -20.31 -1.81
C HIS A 70 -10.84 -19.44 -1.46
N ALA A 71 -10.61 -18.15 -1.21
CA ALA A 71 -11.66 -17.20 -0.82
C ALA A 71 -12.69 -16.97 -1.94
N LEU A 72 -12.26 -16.99 -3.22
CA LEU A 72 -13.12 -16.72 -4.37
C LEU A 72 -13.63 -17.97 -5.07
N ARG A 73 -13.45 -19.15 -4.48
CA ARG A 73 -13.81 -20.43 -5.11
C ARG A 73 -15.27 -20.50 -5.51
N ASP A 74 -16.15 -20.02 -4.63
CA ASP A 74 -17.60 -20.16 -4.75
C ASP A 74 -18.32 -18.81 -4.99
N GLU A 75 -17.55 -17.70 -5.08
CA GLU A 75 -18.11 -16.35 -5.22
C GLU A 75 -18.64 -16.05 -6.62
N PHE A 76 -18.14 -16.75 -7.65
CA PHE A 76 -18.50 -16.49 -9.05
C PHE A 76 -18.87 -17.79 -9.76
N PRO A 77 -19.99 -18.45 -9.37
CA PRO A 77 -20.36 -19.76 -9.92
C PRO A 77 -20.64 -19.72 -11.42
N ASP A 78 -21.21 -18.61 -11.92
CA ASP A 78 -21.59 -18.46 -13.34
C ASP A 78 -20.42 -18.05 -14.23
N MET A 79 -19.25 -17.73 -13.68
CA MET A 79 -18.08 -17.35 -14.47
C MET A 79 -17.40 -18.58 -15.07
N ALA A 80 -17.18 -18.56 -16.40
CA ALA A 80 -16.46 -19.63 -17.07
C ALA A 80 -15.08 -19.89 -16.45
N LEU A 81 -14.75 -21.16 -16.18
CA LEU A 81 -13.52 -21.56 -15.51
C LEU A 81 -12.23 -20.95 -16.11
N PRO A 82 -12.05 -20.89 -17.44
CA PRO A 82 -10.86 -20.26 -18.03
C PRO A 82 -10.74 -18.77 -17.69
N VAL A 83 -11.85 -18.05 -17.71
CA VAL A 83 -11.89 -16.60 -17.43
C VAL A 83 -11.57 -16.37 -15.96
N ARG A 84 -12.18 -17.14 -15.06
CA ARG A 84 -11.91 -17.06 -13.62
C ARG A 84 -10.45 -17.35 -13.30
N ARG A 85 -9.88 -18.38 -13.94
CA ARG A 85 -8.45 -18.73 -13.76
C ARG A 85 -7.55 -17.60 -14.24
N ALA A 86 -7.77 -17.06 -15.45
CA ALA A 86 -6.99 -15.97 -15.98
C ALA A 86 -7.06 -14.71 -15.08
N ALA A 87 -8.24 -14.37 -14.57
CA ALA A 87 -8.41 -13.25 -13.64
C ALA A 87 -7.66 -13.47 -12.33
N LEU A 88 -7.76 -14.67 -11.73
CA LEU A 88 -7.02 -15.02 -10.51
C LEU A 88 -5.51 -14.98 -10.73
N ASP A 89 -5.01 -15.51 -11.84
CA ASP A 89 -3.58 -15.51 -12.17
C ASP A 89 -3.06 -14.08 -12.35
N ALA A 90 -3.80 -13.21 -13.00
CA ALA A 90 -3.46 -11.80 -13.15
C ALA A 90 -3.36 -11.09 -11.79
N VAL A 91 -4.36 -11.29 -10.93
CA VAL A 91 -4.41 -10.66 -9.60
C VAL A 91 -3.31 -11.17 -8.68
N THR A 92 -3.13 -12.49 -8.59
CA THR A 92 -2.11 -13.10 -7.73
C THR A 92 -0.70 -12.72 -8.18
N SER A 93 -0.46 -12.68 -9.50
CA SER A 93 0.80 -12.21 -10.06
C SER A 93 1.05 -10.74 -9.71
N GLY A 94 0.05 -9.88 -9.83
CA GLY A 94 0.13 -8.46 -9.43
C GLY A 94 0.47 -8.27 -7.97
N CYS A 95 -0.12 -9.05 -7.07
CA CYS A 95 0.18 -9.00 -5.65
C CYS A 95 1.64 -9.37 -5.33
N ARG A 96 2.21 -10.33 -6.06
CA ARG A 96 3.59 -10.80 -5.85
C ARG A 96 4.67 -9.88 -6.40
N VAL A 97 4.32 -8.96 -7.30
CA VAL A 97 5.28 -8.03 -7.93
C VAL A 97 6.03 -7.17 -6.90
N VAL A 98 5.37 -6.76 -5.81
CA VAL A 98 5.97 -5.88 -4.80
C VAL A 98 7.17 -6.55 -4.13
N ALA A 99 7.00 -7.75 -3.59
CA ALA A 99 8.10 -8.51 -2.97
C ALA A 99 9.19 -8.86 -3.99
N ALA A 100 8.80 -9.22 -5.23
CA ALA A 100 9.75 -9.49 -6.29
C ALA A 100 10.58 -8.26 -6.67
N GLN A 101 9.99 -7.07 -6.65
CA GLN A 101 10.73 -5.83 -6.93
C GLN A 101 11.69 -5.47 -5.79
N ILE A 102 11.28 -5.68 -4.54
CA ILE A 102 12.16 -5.47 -3.37
C ILE A 102 13.37 -6.41 -3.46
N ALA A 103 13.17 -7.68 -3.76
CA ALA A 103 14.25 -8.65 -3.93
C ALA A 103 15.22 -8.23 -5.05
N ARG A 104 14.69 -7.81 -6.20
CA ARG A 104 15.50 -7.28 -7.31
C ARG A 104 16.33 -6.07 -6.91
N ASN A 105 15.74 -5.13 -6.21
CA ASN A 105 16.43 -3.93 -5.72
C ASN A 105 17.53 -4.26 -4.70
N ALA A 106 17.33 -5.31 -3.91
CA ALA A 106 18.33 -5.82 -2.97
C ALA A 106 19.39 -6.72 -3.62
N GLY A 107 19.25 -7.06 -4.90
CA GLY A 107 20.18 -7.95 -5.62
C GLY A 107 20.10 -9.41 -5.15
N VAL A 108 18.96 -9.84 -4.60
CA VAL A 108 18.74 -11.21 -4.11
C VAL A 108 17.61 -11.90 -4.87
N GLU A 109 17.59 -13.23 -4.84
CA GLU A 109 16.44 -13.98 -5.32
C GLU A 109 15.24 -13.81 -4.40
N VAL A 110 14.02 -13.87 -4.94
CA VAL A 110 12.77 -13.70 -4.17
C VAL A 110 12.68 -14.71 -3.02
N ALA A 111 13.11 -15.94 -3.26
CA ALA A 111 13.13 -17.01 -2.25
C ALA A 111 14.11 -16.73 -1.09
N SER A 112 15.12 -15.90 -1.33
CA SER A 112 16.14 -15.52 -0.34
C SER A 112 15.82 -14.18 0.33
N LEU A 113 14.72 -13.54 -0.04
CA LEU A 113 14.30 -12.27 0.57
C LEU A 113 13.83 -12.51 2.00
N SER A 114 14.62 -12.05 2.95
CA SER A 114 14.25 -12.04 4.37
C SER A 114 13.79 -10.65 4.76
N ILE A 115 12.54 -10.53 5.13
CA ILE A 115 11.97 -9.27 5.66
C ILE A 115 11.75 -9.49 7.15
N PRO A 116 12.35 -8.65 8.03
CA PRO A 116 12.18 -8.75 9.47
C PRO A 116 10.70 -8.62 9.88
N ASP A 117 10.30 -9.29 10.95
CA ASP A 117 8.91 -9.30 11.44
C ASP A 117 8.44 -7.93 11.97
N ASP A 118 9.37 -7.04 12.31
CA ASP A 118 9.10 -5.68 12.75
C ASP A 118 8.83 -4.70 11.59
N VAL A 119 9.04 -5.12 10.35
CA VAL A 119 8.65 -4.36 9.17
C VAL A 119 7.16 -4.50 8.94
N VAL A 120 6.43 -3.41 9.20
CA VAL A 120 4.97 -3.37 9.10
C VAL A 120 4.49 -2.22 8.21
N ASP A 121 3.39 -2.45 7.51
CA ASP A 121 2.70 -1.44 6.70
C ASP A 121 1.34 -1.10 7.32
N PRO A 122 0.85 0.16 7.20
CA PRO A 122 -0.49 0.51 7.62
C PRO A 122 -1.54 -0.22 6.77
N LEU A 123 -2.49 -0.91 7.40
CA LEU A 123 -3.53 -1.67 6.71
C LEU A 123 -4.30 -0.82 5.69
N SER A 124 -4.67 0.41 6.06
CA SER A 124 -5.40 1.32 5.17
C SER A 124 -4.63 1.70 3.92
N THR A 125 -3.31 1.85 4.03
CA THR A 125 -2.44 2.15 2.90
C THR A 125 -2.37 0.96 1.95
N THR A 126 -2.16 -0.24 2.48
CA THR A 126 -2.12 -1.49 1.70
C THR A 126 -3.44 -1.72 0.96
N LEU A 127 -4.59 -1.55 1.64
CA LEU A 127 -5.90 -1.65 1.01
C LEU A 127 -6.12 -0.59 -0.08
N ALA A 128 -5.67 0.65 0.15
CA ALA A 128 -5.79 1.72 -0.83
C ALA A 128 -4.94 1.44 -2.09
N ILE A 129 -3.73 0.89 -1.92
CA ILE A 129 -2.86 0.49 -3.04
C ILE A 129 -3.58 -0.56 -3.89
N VAL A 130 -4.08 -1.63 -3.28
CA VAL A 130 -4.78 -2.71 -3.98
C VAL A 130 -5.99 -2.16 -4.74
N ARG A 131 -6.88 -1.41 -4.06
CA ARG A 131 -8.08 -0.84 -4.68
C ARG A 131 -7.77 0.07 -5.86
N ARG A 132 -6.76 0.94 -5.73
CA ARG A 132 -6.35 1.86 -6.80
C ARG A 132 -5.72 1.12 -7.97
N ALA A 133 -4.87 0.13 -7.72
CA ALA A 133 -4.28 -0.70 -8.76
C ALA A 133 -5.36 -1.40 -9.60
N PHE A 134 -6.36 -1.99 -8.95
CA PHE A 134 -7.51 -2.60 -9.63
C PHE A 134 -8.33 -1.59 -10.42
N SER A 135 -8.62 -0.42 -9.85
CA SER A 135 -9.36 0.63 -10.54
C SER A 135 -8.65 1.10 -11.81
N VAL A 136 -7.33 1.30 -11.73
CA VAL A 136 -6.52 1.71 -12.88
C VAL A 136 -6.45 0.59 -13.92
N ALA A 137 -6.20 -0.64 -13.50
CA ALA A 137 -6.17 -1.79 -14.41
C ALA A 137 -7.49 -1.99 -15.14
N ALA A 138 -8.61 -1.91 -14.42
CA ALA A 138 -9.95 -2.00 -15.02
C ALA A 138 -10.18 -0.88 -16.04
N THR A 139 -9.75 0.35 -15.74
CA THR A 139 -9.84 1.47 -16.68
C THR A 139 -9.00 1.22 -17.92
N LEU A 140 -7.75 0.75 -17.75
CA LEU A 140 -6.85 0.47 -18.88
C LEU A 140 -7.39 -0.63 -19.80
N LEU A 141 -8.07 -1.64 -19.24
CA LEU A 141 -8.68 -2.71 -20.02
C LEU A 141 -9.87 -2.23 -20.88
N THR A 142 -10.46 -1.07 -20.56
CA THR A 142 -11.57 -0.48 -21.32
C THR A 142 -11.13 0.56 -22.35
N ILE A 143 -9.84 0.87 -22.42
CA ILE A 143 -9.28 1.86 -23.37
C ILE A 143 -8.91 1.14 -24.66
N GLU A 144 -9.52 1.57 -25.78
CA GLU A 144 -9.21 1.03 -27.11
C GLU A 144 -7.95 1.65 -27.73
N VAL A 145 -7.64 2.91 -27.38
CA VAL A 145 -6.48 3.64 -27.94
C VAL A 145 -5.78 4.42 -26.80
N LEU A 146 -4.49 4.21 -26.67
CA LEU A 146 -3.61 5.03 -25.83
C LEU A 146 -2.76 5.92 -26.75
N ILE A 147 -2.94 7.25 -26.65
CA ILE A 147 -2.10 8.23 -27.35
C ILE A 147 -1.01 8.67 -26.38
N CYS A 148 0.25 8.34 -26.69
CA CYS A 148 1.43 8.76 -25.95
C CYS A 148 2.11 9.95 -26.62
#